data_5a978784710d813e11c3173a87a12572
#
_entry.id   5a978784710d813e11c3173a87a12572
#
_cell.length_a   1.000
_cell.length_b   1.000
_cell.length_c   1.000
_cell.angle_alpha   90.00
_cell.angle_beta   90.00
_cell.angle_gamma   90.00
#
_symmetry.space_group_name_H-M   'P 1'
#
loop_
_entity.id
_entity.type
_entity.pdbx_description
1 polymer ?
#
loop_
_entity_poly.entity_id
_entity_poly.type
_entity_poly.pdbx_seq_one_letter_code
_entity_poly.pdbx_strand_id
1 'polypeptide(L)'
;EMCIRDRKKAIMRKQKRQMCVRRMLLFFLACVLICAAPPSVAQAAIMQTAKNSTVQKKKTSTKTVTIETSGEITKKKVKSGGSVILPVEVNKRGYTFLGWSTVPGQTCNPMYQAYQKIQVTKNIHLYPVKYKWNQEPDIYAGGLADSVEKYDKIIFVGDSRTAMLRSTLKQQCSSDSLKKVGFVCKTGEGLDWMKKYGEKELLNEISGMDDNAKPVAVIFNLGVNDLIHKNRESISYDSVASDYASYMNGLSRKLTARNCELFYMSVNPCNTAMKSTRKESEIRGFNNRLRQRLNGNFTWINSYSYLMRCGYTTRCEFRGYTDDGVHYSMRTYKRIYAYAIKQIR
;
A
#
# COMPACT_ATOMS: atom_id res chain seq x y z
N GLU A 1 2.27 -36.13 23.87
CA GLU A 1 1.19 -35.09 23.82
C GLU A 1 1.15 -34.44 22.45
N MET A 2 0.18 -34.83 21.65
CA MET A 2 -0.02 -34.23 20.32
C MET A 2 -0.60 -32.84 20.51
N CYS A 3 0.12 -31.83 20.04
CA CYS A 3 -0.19 -30.41 20.23
C CYS A 3 -1.63 -30.09 19.79
N ILE A 4 -2.37 -29.31 20.56
CA ILE A 4 -3.77 -28.87 20.33
C ILE A 4 -3.96 -28.33 18.91
N ARG A 5 -2.88 -27.80 18.31
CA ARG A 5 -2.83 -27.26 16.94
C ARG A 5 -3.05 -28.33 15.86
N ASP A 6 -2.56 -29.54 16.08
CA ASP A 6 -2.68 -30.64 15.11
C ASP A 6 -4.05 -31.30 15.15
N ARG A 7 -4.69 -31.36 16.33
CA ARG A 7 -6.09 -31.79 16.46
C ARG A 7 -7.05 -30.86 15.74
N LYS A 8 -6.86 -29.52 15.83
CA LYS A 8 -7.68 -28.56 15.08
C LYS A 8 -7.52 -28.67 13.57
N LYS A 9 -6.30 -28.93 13.07
CA LYS A 9 -6.05 -29.18 11.64
C LYS A 9 -6.70 -30.46 11.14
N ALA A 10 -6.70 -31.52 11.93
CA ALA A 10 -7.35 -32.79 11.57
C ALA A 10 -8.89 -32.65 11.49
N ILE A 11 -9.49 -31.93 12.43
CA ILE A 11 -10.95 -31.66 12.45
C ILE A 11 -11.35 -30.83 11.23
N MET A 12 -10.61 -29.76 10.88
CA MET A 12 -10.89 -28.94 9.69
C MET A 12 -10.76 -29.72 8.38
N ARG A 13 -9.79 -30.64 8.27
CA ARG A 13 -9.64 -31.51 7.10
C ARG A 13 -10.82 -32.48 6.96
N LYS A 14 -11.33 -33.03 8.07
CA LYS A 14 -12.51 -33.90 8.08
C LYS A 14 -13.80 -33.16 7.66
N GLN A 15 -14.00 -31.94 8.13
CA GLN A 15 -15.13 -31.09 7.75
C GLN A 15 -15.09 -30.67 6.27
N LYS A 16 -13.91 -30.32 5.73
CA LYS A 16 -13.77 -30.03 4.29
C LYS A 16 -14.08 -31.23 3.40
N ARG A 17 -13.67 -32.46 3.80
CA ARG A 17 -14.01 -33.68 3.06
C ARG A 17 -15.51 -33.97 3.08
N GLN A 18 -16.19 -33.80 4.20
CA GLN A 18 -17.65 -33.99 4.30
C GLN A 18 -18.44 -32.98 3.47
N MET A 19 -18.01 -31.70 3.38
CA MET A 19 -18.63 -30.70 2.51
C MET A 19 -18.47 -31.03 1.02
N CYS A 20 -17.32 -31.56 0.62
CA CYS A 20 -17.05 -31.95 -0.76
C CYS A 20 -17.94 -33.12 -1.20
N VAL A 21 -18.09 -34.14 -0.35
CA VAL A 21 -18.96 -35.31 -0.62
C VAL A 21 -20.44 -34.90 -0.67
N ARG A 22 -20.93 -34.03 0.22
CA ARG A 22 -22.31 -33.54 0.17
C ARG A 22 -22.59 -32.72 -1.11
N ARG A 23 -21.64 -31.90 -1.60
CA ARG A 23 -21.81 -31.19 -2.86
C ARG A 23 -21.83 -32.13 -4.08
N MET A 24 -21.06 -33.19 -4.10
CA MET A 24 -21.08 -34.20 -5.16
C MET A 24 -22.41 -34.99 -5.17
N LEU A 25 -22.94 -35.37 -3.99
CA LEU A 25 -24.24 -36.08 -3.94
C LEU A 25 -25.38 -35.20 -4.43
N LEU A 26 -25.41 -33.90 -4.11
CA LEU A 26 -26.44 -32.97 -4.61
C LEU A 26 -26.35 -32.76 -6.12
N PHE A 27 -25.16 -32.79 -6.72
CA PHE A 27 -24.99 -32.71 -8.17
C PHE A 27 -25.47 -33.99 -8.87
N PHE A 28 -25.26 -35.19 -8.30
CA PHE A 28 -25.75 -36.46 -8.84
C PHE A 28 -27.27 -36.58 -8.74
N LEU A 29 -27.92 -36.12 -7.66
CA LEU A 29 -29.37 -36.09 -7.53
C LEU A 29 -30.05 -35.14 -8.55
N ALA A 30 -29.41 -34.01 -8.86
CA ALA A 30 -29.92 -33.08 -9.85
C ALA A 30 -29.84 -33.62 -11.28
N CYS A 31 -28.82 -34.41 -11.61
CA CYS A 31 -28.68 -35.04 -12.93
C CYS A 31 -29.64 -36.22 -13.14
N VAL A 32 -30.05 -36.94 -12.10
CA VAL A 32 -30.99 -38.07 -12.19
C VAL A 32 -32.44 -37.60 -12.35
N LEU A 33 -32.82 -36.42 -11.84
CA LEU A 33 -34.14 -35.84 -11.97
C LEU A 33 -34.46 -35.24 -13.36
N ILE A 34 -33.42 -35.01 -14.21
CA ILE A 34 -33.58 -34.46 -15.56
C ILE A 34 -33.85 -35.56 -16.61
N CYS A 35 -33.64 -36.84 -16.28
CA CYS A 35 -33.79 -37.94 -17.23
C CYS A 35 -35.15 -38.67 -17.18
N ALA A 36 -36.15 -38.22 -16.37
CA ALA A 36 -37.39 -38.90 -16.18
C ALA A 36 -38.63 -38.08 -16.56
N ALA A 37 -38.64 -37.44 -17.72
CA ALA A 37 -39.85 -36.84 -18.30
C ALA A 37 -40.15 -37.45 -19.66
N PRO A 38 -41.40 -37.92 -19.95
CA PRO A 38 -41.76 -38.53 -21.22
C PRO A 38 -41.81 -37.50 -22.36
N PRO A 39 -41.40 -37.86 -23.58
CA PRO A 39 -41.41 -36.96 -24.73
C PRO A 39 -42.82 -36.83 -25.29
N SER A 40 -43.56 -35.80 -24.96
CA SER A 40 -44.77 -35.45 -25.68
C SER A 40 -44.92 -33.92 -25.75
N VAL A 41 -45.12 -33.47 -27.01
CA VAL A 41 -45.62 -32.14 -27.43
C VAL A 41 -44.58 -31.05 -27.73
N ALA A 42 -43.36 -31.13 -27.28
CA ALA A 42 -42.37 -30.05 -27.57
C ALA A 42 -41.61 -30.21 -28.91
N GLN A 43 -41.67 -31.37 -29.59
CA GLN A 43 -40.88 -31.61 -30.82
C GLN A 43 -41.48 -31.02 -32.10
N ALA A 44 -42.79 -30.75 -32.14
CA ALA A 44 -43.42 -30.17 -33.33
C ALA A 44 -43.21 -28.65 -33.49
N ALA A 45 -42.95 -27.93 -32.38
CA ALA A 45 -42.70 -26.50 -32.40
C ALA A 45 -41.22 -26.13 -32.73
N ILE A 46 -40.30 -27.06 -32.55
CA ILE A 46 -38.86 -26.81 -32.78
C ILE A 46 -38.49 -26.94 -34.28
N MET A 47 -39.21 -27.70 -35.08
CA MET A 47 -38.92 -27.86 -36.52
C MET A 47 -39.43 -26.71 -37.40
N GLN A 48 -40.36 -25.88 -36.97
CA GLN A 48 -40.80 -24.71 -37.75
C GLN A 48 -40.04 -23.43 -37.45
N THR A 49 -39.33 -23.33 -36.31
CA THR A 49 -38.51 -22.17 -35.99
C THR A 49 -37.06 -22.26 -36.50
N ALA A 50 -36.66 -23.41 -37.01
CA ALA A 50 -35.26 -23.60 -37.50
C ALA A 50 -35.02 -23.06 -38.92
N LYS A 51 -36.02 -22.57 -39.63
CA LYS A 51 -35.87 -22.03 -41.01
C LYS A 51 -35.71 -20.52 -41.10
N ASN A 52 -35.79 -19.76 -40.01
CA ASN A 52 -35.65 -18.30 -40.02
C ASN A 52 -34.65 -17.73 -39.02
N SER A 53 -33.73 -18.51 -38.51
CA SER A 53 -32.60 -17.95 -37.79
C SER A 53 -31.51 -17.55 -38.81
N THR A 54 -31.66 -16.39 -39.42
CA THR A 54 -30.55 -15.66 -39.95
C THR A 54 -29.57 -15.46 -38.79
N VAL A 55 -28.45 -16.22 -38.80
CA VAL A 55 -27.36 -16.03 -37.86
C VAL A 55 -26.87 -14.61 -38.07
N GLN A 56 -27.38 -13.66 -37.28
CA GLN A 56 -26.79 -12.36 -37.17
C GLN A 56 -25.36 -12.59 -36.64
N LYS A 57 -24.37 -12.58 -37.55
CA LYS A 57 -22.98 -12.49 -37.21
C LYS A 57 -22.83 -11.26 -36.29
N LYS A 58 -22.77 -11.50 -34.97
CA LYS A 58 -22.56 -10.48 -33.97
C LYS A 58 -21.29 -9.74 -34.37
N LYS A 59 -21.44 -8.54 -34.91
CA LYS A 59 -20.34 -7.70 -35.40
C LYS A 59 -19.41 -7.47 -34.21
N THR A 60 -18.34 -8.25 -34.07
CA THR A 60 -17.37 -8.14 -32.99
C THR A 60 -16.71 -6.76 -33.08
N SER A 61 -17.12 -5.85 -32.21
CA SER A 61 -16.53 -4.51 -32.15
C SER A 61 -15.07 -4.61 -31.71
N THR A 62 -14.19 -3.99 -32.46
CA THR A 62 -12.78 -3.83 -32.05
C THR A 62 -12.62 -2.58 -31.19
N LYS A 63 -11.71 -2.63 -30.22
CA LYS A 63 -11.29 -1.53 -29.37
C LYS A 63 -9.83 -1.22 -29.61
N THR A 64 -9.45 0.02 -29.42
CA THR A 64 -8.06 0.46 -29.61
C THR A 64 -7.40 0.70 -28.26
N VAL A 65 -6.24 0.09 -28.06
CA VAL A 65 -5.32 0.40 -26.96
C VAL A 65 -4.19 1.24 -27.54
N THR A 66 -4.13 2.49 -27.14
CA THR A 66 -3.03 3.41 -27.47
C THR A 66 -2.05 3.42 -26.33
N ILE A 67 -0.78 3.17 -26.59
CA ILE A 67 0.29 3.18 -25.60
C ILE A 67 1.30 4.23 -26.03
N GLU A 68 1.47 5.24 -25.20
CA GLU A 68 2.41 6.32 -25.40
C GLU A 68 3.69 6.05 -24.62
N THR A 69 4.80 5.92 -25.30
CA THR A 69 6.15 5.81 -24.71
C THR A 69 6.89 7.14 -24.87
N SER A 70 8.10 7.24 -24.33
CA SER A 70 8.92 8.47 -24.39
C SER A 70 9.41 8.88 -25.80
N GLY A 71 8.87 8.32 -26.84
CA GLY A 71 9.27 8.65 -28.23
C GLY A 71 8.38 8.04 -29.29
N GLU A 72 7.36 7.26 -28.87
CA GLU A 72 6.54 6.53 -29.82
C GLU A 72 5.10 6.35 -29.29
N ILE A 73 4.13 6.38 -30.20
CA ILE A 73 2.72 6.05 -29.91
C ILE A 73 2.38 4.77 -30.68
N THR A 74 2.17 3.70 -29.94
CA THR A 74 1.74 2.42 -30.49
C THR A 74 0.24 2.23 -30.34
N LYS A 75 -0.43 1.81 -31.41
CA LYS A 75 -1.88 1.50 -31.41
C LYS A 75 -2.12 0.03 -31.68
N LYS A 76 -2.81 -0.68 -30.77
CA LYS A 76 -3.21 -2.08 -30.94
C LYS A 76 -4.73 -2.20 -31.00
N LYS A 77 -5.24 -2.86 -32.05
CA LYS A 77 -6.66 -3.20 -32.15
C LYS A 77 -6.91 -4.56 -31.46
N VAL A 78 -7.87 -4.59 -30.55
CA VAL A 78 -8.23 -5.77 -29.76
C VAL A 78 -9.73 -6.00 -29.87
N LYS A 79 -10.21 -7.23 -30.04
CA LYS A 79 -11.64 -7.57 -29.98
C LYS A 79 -12.19 -7.11 -28.63
N SER A 80 -13.38 -6.53 -28.60
CA SER A 80 -14.03 -6.13 -27.33
C SER A 80 -14.13 -7.33 -26.39
N GLY A 81 -13.66 -7.17 -25.15
CA GLY A 81 -13.51 -8.26 -24.17
C GLY A 81 -12.23 -9.10 -24.33
N GLY A 82 -11.44 -8.87 -25.37
CA GLY A 82 -10.11 -9.46 -25.49
C GLY A 82 -9.10 -8.83 -24.53
N SER A 83 -7.89 -9.34 -24.50
CA SER A 83 -6.86 -8.86 -23.57
C SER A 83 -5.56 -8.45 -24.29
N VAL A 84 -4.82 -7.58 -23.64
CA VAL A 84 -3.47 -7.17 -24.07
C VAL A 84 -2.52 -7.28 -22.88
N ILE A 85 -1.27 -7.70 -23.15
CA ILE A 85 -0.18 -7.63 -22.19
C ILE A 85 0.52 -6.29 -22.39
N LEU A 86 0.65 -5.52 -21.31
CA LEU A 86 1.26 -4.21 -21.35
C LEU A 86 2.79 -4.33 -21.44
N PRO A 87 3.45 -3.51 -22.26
CA PRO A 87 4.91 -3.50 -22.36
C PRO A 87 5.55 -2.89 -21.11
N VAL A 88 6.86 -2.99 -21.02
CA VAL A 88 7.70 -2.17 -20.14
C VAL A 88 8.30 -1.03 -20.95
N GLU A 89 8.35 0.16 -20.35
CA GLU A 89 9.14 1.24 -20.94
C GLU A 89 10.59 1.18 -20.44
N VAL A 90 11.55 1.38 -21.32
CA VAL A 90 12.97 1.41 -20.95
C VAL A 90 13.24 2.61 -20.05
N ASN A 91 13.90 2.37 -18.93
CA ASN A 91 14.30 3.43 -18.00
C ASN A 91 15.28 4.39 -18.69
N LYS A 92 14.98 5.68 -18.63
CA LYS A 92 15.91 6.74 -19.03
C LYS A 92 16.68 7.24 -17.83
N ARG A 93 17.89 7.80 -18.08
CA ARG A 93 18.69 8.42 -17.01
C ARG A 93 17.83 9.43 -16.23
N GLY A 94 17.80 9.30 -14.92
CA GLY A 94 17.04 10.18 -14.03
C GLY A 94 15.58 9.76 -13.78
N TYR A 95 15.11 8.67 -14.42
CA TYR A 95 13.75 8.17 -14.26
C TYR A 95 13.70 6.65 -14.16
N THR A 96 12.77 6.17 -13.37
CA THR A 96 12.39 4.74 -13.33
C THR A 96 10.93 4.63 -13.76
N PHE A 97 10.66 3.75 -14.72
CA PHE A 97 9.30 3.45 -15.13
C PHE A 97 8.58 2.66 -14.04
N LEU A 98 7.41 3.11 -13.63
CA LEU A 98 6.59 2.51 -12.57
C LEU A 98 5.46 1.66 -13.13
N GLY A 99 4.93 1.99 -14.30
CA GLY A 99 3.76 1.37 -14.89
C GLY A 99 2.99 2.33 -15.77
N TRP A 100 1.72 2.04 -16.02
CA TRP A 100 0.87 2.75 -16.95
C TRP A 100 -0.33 3.40 -16.26
N SER A 101 -0.77 4.55 -16.75
CA SER A 101 -1.97 5.26 -16.30
C SER A 101 -2.78 5.76 -17.48
N THR A 102 -4.08 5.97 -17.29
CA THR A 102 -4.93 6.68 -18.24
C THR A 102 -4.88 8.20 -18.06
N VAL A 103 -4.16 8.68 -17.04
CA VAL A 103 -3.99 10.11 -16.75
C VAL A 103 -2.60 10.55 -17.25
N PRO A 104 -2.53 11.52 -18.16
CA PRO A 104 -1.24 12.05 -18.65
C PRO A 104 -0.49 12.77 -17.53
N GLY A 105 0.85 12.68 -17.54
CA GLY A 105 1.72 13.39 -16.60
C GLY A 105 1.70 12.88 -15.16
N GLN A 106 1.06 11.74 -14.89
CA GLN A 106 1.06 11.12 -13.55
C GLN A 106 2.46 10.64 -13.19
N THR A 107 2.92 10.97 -11.97
CA THR A 107 4.29 10.68 -11.49
C THR A 107 4.34 9.56 -10.44
N CYS A 108 3.20 9.05 -9.99
CA CYS A 108 3.09 7.99 -8.99
C CYS A 108 1.77 7.23 -9.16
N ASN A 109 1.59 6.12 -8.44
CA ASN A 109 0.36 5.31 -8.45
C ASN A 109 -0.08 4.87 -9.85
N PRO A 110 0.72 4.07 -10.58
CA PRO A 110 0.31 3.54 -11.86
C PRO A 110 -0.97 2.69 -11.72
N MET A 111 -1.89 2.84 -12.66
CA MET A 111 -3.12 2.02 -12.71
C MET A 111 -2.82 0.57 -13.11
N TYR A 112 -1.79 0.38 -13.95
CA TYR A 112 -1.40 -0.92 -14.46
C TYR A 112 0.13 -1.09 -14.38
N GLN A 113 0.56 -2.33 -14.15
CA GLN A 113 1.99 -2.66 -14.12
C GLN A 113 2.54 -3.05 -15.49
N ALA A 114 3.87 -3.01 -15.65
CA ALA A 114 4.53 -3.68 -16.76
C ALA A 114 4.16 -5.17 -16.78
N TYR A 115 4.01 -5.72 -17.99
CA TYR A 115 3.64 -7.12 -18.24
C TYR A 115 2.28 -7.54 -17.69
N GLN A 116 1.50 -6.62 -17.15
CA GLN A 116 0.13 -6.91 -16.70
C GLN A 116 -0.75 -7.23 -17.93
N LYS A 117 -1.52 -8.31 -17.86
CA LYS A 117 -2.58 -8.65 -18.81
C LYS A 117 -3.86 -7.92 -18.40
N ILE A 118 -4.36 -7.02 -19.25
CA ILE A 118 -5.60 -6.27 -19.01
C ILE A 118 -6.69 -6.68 -19.99
N GLN A 119 -7.95 -6.70 -19.56
CA GLN A 119 -9.11 -6.85 -20.44
C GLN A 119 -9.49 -5.52 -21.08
N VAL A 120 -9.82 -5.55 -22.39
CA VAL A 120 -10.10 -4.36 -23.18
C VAL A 120 -11.57 -4.33 -23.57
N THR A 121 -12.39 -3.60 -22.82
CA THR A 121 -13.83 -3.43 -23.06
C THR A 121 -14.19 -2.09 -23.72
N LYS A 122 -13.28 -1.11 -23.69
CA LYS A 122 -13.38 0.22 -24.29
C LYS A 122 -12.04 0.65 -24.88
N ASN A 123 -12.04 1.73 -25.66
CA ASN A 123 -10.79 2.35 -26.10
C ASN A 123 -10.04 2.88 -24.87
N ILE A 124 -8.73 2.64 -24.84
CA ILE A 124 -7.85 3.04 -23.72
C ILE A 124 -6.64 3.75 -24.28
N HIS A 125 -6.27 4.87 -23.68
CA HIS A 125 -4.99 5.54 -23.92
C HIS A 125 -4.16 5.42 -22.64
N LEU A 126 -2.94 4.91 -22.75
CA LEU A 126 -2.02 4.64 -21.64
C LEU A 126 -0.79 5.51 -21.76
N TYR A 127 -0.51 6.23 -20.68
CA TYR A 127 0.66 7.08 -20.49
C TYR A 127 1.62 6.43 -19.49
N PRO A 128 2.95 6.58 -19.66
CA PRO A 128 3.91 6.03 -18.73
C PRO A 128 3.93 6.84 -17.42
N VAL A 129 3.86 6.14 -16.30
CA VAL A 129 4.10 6.72 -14.98
C VAL A 129 5.57 6.54 -14.63
N LYS A 130 6.27 7.64 -14.36
CA LYS A 130 7.71 7.67 -14.14
C LYS A 130 8.09 8.28 -12.82
N TYR A 131 8.92 7.56 -12.08
CA TYR A 131 9.56 8.06 -10.88
C TYR A 131 10.81 8.85 -11.23
N LYS A 132 10.84 10.11 -10.83
CA LYS A 132 11.97 11.02 -11.05
C LYS A 132 12.92 10.93 -9.86
N TRP A 133 14.14 10.42 -10.06
CA TRP A 133 15.09 10.16 -8.99
C TRP A 133 16.37 11.01 -9.02
N ASN A 134 16.55 11.81 -10.04
CA ASN A 134 17.68 12.74 -10.18
C ASN A 134 17.63 13.94 -9.22
N GLN A 135 16.58 14.07 -8.43
CA GLN A 135 16.40 15.12 -7.41
C GLN A 135 16.43 14.55 -5.98
N GLU A 136 16.96 13.35 -5.80
CA GLU A 136 17.12 12.81 -4.46
C GLU A 136 18.17 13.62 -3.69
N PRO A 137 17.88 13.95 -2.42
CA PRO A 137 18.89 14.53 -1.57
C PRO A 137 20.01 13.53 -1.36
N ASP A 138 21.22 14.02 -1.38
CA ASP A 138 22.38 13.24 -0.98
C ASP A 138 22.37 13.11 0.55
N ILE A 139 22.03 11.90 1.03
CA ILE A 139 22.09 11.61 2.47
C ILE A 139 23.47 11.09 2.90
N TYR A 140 24.41 10.94 1.96
CA TYR A 140 25.77 10.48 2.23
C TYR A 140 26.73 11.61 2.62
N ALA A 141 26.45 12.82 2.19
CA ALA A 141 27.34 13.98 2.40
C ALA A 141 27.26 14.55 3.83
N GLY A 142 27.47 13.70 4.82
CA GLY A 142 27.55 14.12 6.21
C GLY A 142 26.20 14.21 6.92
N GLY A 143 25.80 13.15 7.58
CA GLY A 143 24.68 12.96 8.48
C GLY A 143 23.63 14.06 8.51
N LEU A 144 22.57 13.96 7.69
CA LEU A 144 21.50 14.97 7.70
C LEU A 144 20.97 15.24 9.12
N ALA A 145 20.96 14.23 9.99
CA ALA A 145 20.58 14.37 11.39
C ALA A 145 21.57 15.25 12.15
N ASP A 146 22.87 15.19 11.85
CA ASP A 146 23.88 15.99 12.52
C ASP A 146 23.75 17.47 12.17
N SER A 147 23.23 17.79 10.99
CA SER A 147 22.94 19.18 10.59
C SER A 147 21.75 19.80 11.33
N VAL A 148 21.03 19.03 12.15
CA VAL A 148 19.96 19.52 13.02
C VAL A 148 20.52 19.68 14.43
N GLU A 149 21.16 20.82 14.68
CA GLU A 149 21.84 21.10 15.95
C GLU A 149 20.86 21.28 17.13
N LYS A 150 19.59 21.55 16.83
CA LYS A 150 18.53 21.78 17.83
C LYS A 150 18.29 20.57 18.73
N TYR A 151 18.45 19.34 18.23
CA TYR A 151 18.11 18.12 18.94
C TYR A 151 19.33 17.29 19.27
N ASP A 152 19.34 16.67 20.44
CA ASP A 152 20.33 15.66 20.80
C ASP A 152 19.96 14.29 20.22
N LYS A 153 18.66 14.03 20.05
CA LYS A 153 18.18 12.78 19.47
C LYS A 153 16.95 13.01 18.58
N ILE A 154 16.84 12.20 17.53
CA ILE A 154 15.70 12.17 16.61
C ILE A 154 15.17 10.73 16.58
N ILE A 155 13.95 10.50 17.05
CA ILE A 155 13.38 9.16 17.16
C ILE A 155 12.23 9.01 16.17
N PHE A 156 12.34 8.04 15.26
CA PHE A 156 11.25 7.64 14.38
C PHE A 156 10.43 6.54 15.03
N VAL A 157 9.12 6.78 15.19
CA VAL A 157 8.17 5.83 15.79
C VAL A 157 7.19 5.37 14.74
N GLY A 158 7.06 4.03 14.53
CA GLY A 158 6.16 3.58 13.49
C GLY A 158 6.06 2.06 13.29
N ASP A 159 5.49 1.71 12.15
CA ASP A 159 5.22 0.35 11.73
C ASP A 159 6.34 -0.25 10.85
N SER A 160 5.98 -1.20 9.98
CA SER A 160 6.92 -1.83 9.04
C SER A 160 7.61 -0.84 8.10
N ARG A 161 6.95 0.27 7.73
CA ARG A 161 7.57 1.31 6.90
C ARG A 161 8.71 2.01 7.64
N THR A 162 8.56 2.26 8.94
CA THR A 162 9.62 2.79 9.80
C THR A 162 10.74 1.75 10.00
N ALA A 163 10.39 0.47 10.14
CA ALA A 163 11.39 -0.61 10.20
C ALA A 163 12.22 -0.71 8.90
N MET A 164 11.58 -0.56 7.73
CA MET A 164 12.27 -0.54 6.43
C MET A 164 13.11 0.73 6.24
N LEU A 165 12.63 1.88 6.74
CA LEU A 165 13.42 3.11 6.79
C LEU A 165 14.71 2.88 7.60
N ARG A 166 14.60 2.32 8.82
CA ARG A 166 15.76 1.94 9.65
C ARG A 166 16.73 1.03 8.89
N SER A 167 16.22 -0.02 8.24
CA SER A 167 17.03 -0.96 7.47
C SER A 167 17.74 -0.28 6.29
N THR A 168 17.04 0.61 5.59
CA THR A 168 17.60 1.42 4.51
C THR A 168 18.76 2.29 5.00
N LEU A 169 18.56 3.03 6.08
CA LEU A 169 19.58 3.94 6.60
C LEU A 169 20.80 3.16 7.12
N LYS A 170 20.59 2.04 7.82
CA LYS A 170 21.72 1.18 8.26
C LYS A 170 22.55 0.60 7.11
N GLN A 171 21.95 0.38 5.93
CA GLN A 171 22.66 -0.11 4.74
C GLN A 171 23.34 1.01 3.95
N GLN A 172 22.83 2.23 4.04
CA GLN A 172 23.18 3.32 3.13
C GLN A 172 23.96 4.45 3.81
N CYS A 173 24.02 4.48 5.13
CA CYS A 173 24.70 5.51 5.92
C CYS A 173 25.73 4.89 6.85
N SER A 174 26.75 5.65 7.23
CA SER A 174 27.69 5.24 8.29
C SER A 174 27.00 5.24 9.65
N SER A 175 27.50 4.44 10.58
CA SER A 175 27.01 4.43 11.98
C SER A 175 27.16 5.81 12.63
N ASP A 176 28.21 6.55 12.31
CA ASP A 176 28.43 7.89 12.85
C ASP A 176 27.33 8.86 12.44
N SER A 177 26.92 8.86 11.17
CA SER A 177 25.85 9.72 10.67
C SER A 177 24.47 9.37 11.23
N LEU A 178 24.33 8.25 11.95
CA LEU A 178 23.09 7.81 12.58
C LEU A 178 23.13 7.85 14.11
N LYS A 179 24.20 8.38 14.72
CA LYS A 179 24.34 8.44 16.20
C LYS A 179 23.14 9.07 16.90
N LYS A 180 22.59 10.14 16.30
CA LYS A 180 21.42 10.84 16.83
C LYS A 180 20.08 10.19 16.47
N VAL A 181 20.05 9.15 15.62
CA VAL A 181 18.79 8.62 15.06
C VAL A 181 18.40 7.34 15.78
N GLY A 182 17.29 7.40 16.51
CA GLY A 182 16.64 6.27 17.16
C GLY A 182 15.42 5.75 16.39
N PHE A 183 15.02 4.51 16.67
CA PHE A 183 13.83 3.89 16.06
C PHE A 183 13.07 3.04 17.08
N VAL A 184 11.79 3.35 17.23
CA VAL A 184 10.82 2.54 17.95
C VAL A 184 9.78 2.04 16.94
N CYS A 185 9.89 0.80 16.52
CA CYS A 185 9.06 0.34 15.40
C CYS A 185 8.81 -1.18 15.41
N LYS A 186 7.62 -1.57 14.96
CA LYS A 186 7.19 -2.97 14.89
C LYS A 186 6.47 -3.25 13.57
N THR A 187 6.92 -4.31 12.87
CA THR A 187 6.33 -4.72 11.60
C THR A 187 4.91 -5.27 11.79
N GLY A 188 3.98 -4.83 10.92
CA GLY A 188 2.59 -5.30 10.92
C GLY A 188 1.68 -4.67 11.98
N GLU A 189 2.19 -3.72 12.74
CA GLU A 189 1.53 -3.17 13.92
C GLU A 189 0.94 -1.76 13.65
N GLY A 190 0.08 -1.33 14.57
CA GLY A 190 -0.62 -0.05 14.52
C GLY A 190 -0.84 0.53 15.92
N LEU A 191 -2.00 1.16 16.12
CA LEU A 191 -2.34 1.87 17.35
C LEU A 191 -2.34 0.95 18.59
N ASP A 192 -2.84 -0.28 18.46
CA ASP A 192 -2.93 -1.21 19.60
C ASP A 192 -1.55 -1.59 20.13
N TRP A 193 -0.59 -1.83 19.23
CA TRP A 193 0.79 -2.04 19.63
C TRP A 193 1.38 -0.79 20.31
N MET A 194 1.12 0.38 19.76
CA MET A 194 1.63 1.63 20.33
C MET A 194 1.14 1.81 21.75
N LYS A 195 -0.15 1.54 22.03
CA LYS A 195 -0.76 1.59 23.37
C LYS A 195 -0.15 0.57 24.32
N LYS A 196 0.08 -0.66 23.84
CA LYS A 196 0.45 -1.79 24.70
C LYS A 196 1.95 -1.90 24.96
N TYR A 197 2.77 -1.54 23.99
CA TYR A 197 4.23 -1.75 24.03
C TYR A 197 5.02 -0.53 23.56
N GLY A 198 4.63 0.10 22.44
CA GLY A 198 5.39 1.14 21.78
C GLY A 198 5.62 2.37 22.64
N GLU A 199 4.64 2.76 23.46
CA GLU A 199 4.80 3.87 24.43
C GLU A 199 5.93 3.55 25.42
N LYS A 200 5.95 2.36 26.02
CA LYS A 200 7.00 1.95 26.95
C LYS A 200 8.37 1.90 26.29
N GLU A 201 8.45 1.34 25.08
CA GLU A 201 9.70 1.31 24.30
C GLU A 201 10.20 2.74 24.01
N LEU A 202 9.31 3.66 23.63
CA LEU A 202 9.65 5.05 23.39
C LEU A 202 10.14 5.77 24.65
N LEU A 203 9.44 5.59 25.76
CA LEU A 203 9.84 6.19 27.04
C LEU A 203 11.18 5.66 27.52
N ASN A 204 11.48 4.38 27.31
CA ASN A 204 12.80 3.80 27.60
C ASN A 204 13.89 4.39 26.70
N GLU A 205 13.60 4.64 25.42
CA GLU A 205 14.53 5.22 24.46
C GLU A 205 14.90 6.69 24.79
N ILE A 206 13.98 7.38 25.47
CA ILE A 206 14.15 8.76 25.94
C ILE A 206 14.79 8.79 27.35
N SER A 207 14.52 7.78 28.18
CA SER A 207 15.04 7.71 29.55
C SER A 207 16.59 7.63 29.57
N GLY A 208 17.24 8.40 30.44
CA GLY A 208 18.70 8.45 30.55
C GLY A 208 19.34 9.60 29.76
N MET A 209 18.55 10.50 29.19
CA MET A 209 19.03 11.78 28.70
C MET A 209 19.16 12.76 29.88
N ASP A 210 20.23 13.56 29.85
CA ASP A 210 20.50 14.59 30.87
C ASP A 210 19.35 15.62 30.88
N ASP A 211 18.93 16.08 32.06
CA ASP A 211 17.90 17.11 32.21
C ASP A 211 18.28 18.46 31.56
N ASN A 212 19.57 18.69 31.33
CA ASN A 212 20.10 19.84 30.60
C ASN A 212 20.30 19.58 29.10
N ALA A 213 19.92 18.41 28.61
CA ALA A 213 20.07 18.04 27.20
C ALA A 213 19.17 18.90 26.30
N LYS A 214 19.57 19.05 25.05
CA LYS A 214 18.70 19.60 24.00
C LYS A 214 17.46 18.69 23.84
N PRO A 215 16.34 19.23 23.33
CA PRO A 215 15.12 18.45 23.16
C PRO A 215 15.32 17.22 22.27
N VAL A 216 14.43 16.24 22.41
CA VAL A 216 14.31 15.07 21.54
C VAL A 216 13.21 15.32 20.51
N ALA A 217 13.52 15.19 19.23
CA ALA A 217 12.52 15.16 18.19
C ALA A 217 11.91 13.76 18.09
N VAL A 218 10.59 13.64 18.26
CA VAL A 218 9.86 12.36 18.11
C VAL A 218 8.93 12.45 16.90
N ILE A 219 9.20 11.64 15.87
CA ILE A 219 8.47 11.64 14.60
C ILE A 219 7.64 10.37 14.49
N PHE A 220 6.32 10.49 14.63
CA PHE A 220 5.38 9.39 14.48
C PHE A 220 4.99 9.18 13.02
N ASN A 221 4.95 7.92 12.55
CA ASN A 221 4.41 7.51 11.25
C ASN A 221 3.70 6.16 11.38
N LEU A 222 2.49 6.18 11.90
CA LEU A 222 1.61 5.04 12.14
C LEU A 222 0.28 5.22 11.41
N GLY A 223 -0.50 4.14 11.27
CA GLY A 223 -1.89 4.16 10.79
C GLY A 223 -2.12 3.39 9.50
N VAL A 224 -1.09 3.06 8.71
CA VAL A 224 -1.29 2.32 7.47
C VAL A 224 -1.84 0.91 7.70
N ASN A 225 -1.51 0.28 8.82
CA ASN A 225 -1.98 -1.06 9.16
C ASN A 225 -3.40 -1.06 9.73
N ASP A 226 -3.83 0.04 10.33
CA ASP A 226 -5.19 0.20 10.86
C ASP A 226 -6.21 0.50 9.75
N LEU A 227 -5.73 0.81 8.54
CA LEU A 227 -6.54 1.03 7.33
C LEU A 227 -6.60 -0.22 6.42
N ILE A 228 -6.30 -1.41 6.95
CA ILE A 228 -6.37 -2.67 6.20
C ILE A 228 -7.81 -3.18 6.16
N HIS A 229 -8.36 -3.36 4.95
CA HIS A 229 -9.64 -4.04 4.76
C HIS A 229 -9.51 -5.55 5.03
N LYS A 230 -10.10 -6.02 6.11
CA LYS A 230 -10.30 -7.43 6.41
C LYS A 230 -11.71 -7.82 5.96
N ASN A 231 -11.82 -8.92 5.20
CA ASN A 231 -13.10 -9.48 4.76
C ASN A 231 -13.97 -8.52 3.88
N ARG A 232 -13.38 -7.56 3.19
CA ARG A 232 -14.03 -6.57 2.32
C ARG A 232 -14.96 -5.57 3.06
N GLU A 233 -14.93 -5.55 4.37
CA GLU A 233 -15.66 -4.56 5.15
C GLU A 233 -15.06 -3.17 4.98
N SER A 234 -15.90 -2.15 4.95
CA SER A 234 -15.46 -0.76 4.90
C SER A 234 -14.87 -0.36 6.24
N ILE A 235 -13.71 0.32 6.22
CA ILE A 235 -13.08 0.88 7.41
C ILE A 235 -13.53 2.32 7.55
N SER A 236 -14.03 2.68 8.73
CA SER A 236 -14.26 4.07 9.06
C SER A 236 -12.92 4.76 9.38
N TYR A 237 -12.28 5.34 8.37
CA TYR A 237 -11.06 6.11 8.57
C TYR A 237 -11.25 7.27 9.58
N ASP A 238 -12.47 7.78 9.71
CA ASP A 238 -12.82 8.83 10.66
C ASP A 238 -12.77 8.33 12.11
N SER A 239 -13.30 7.14 12.38
CA SER A 239 -13.19 6.47 13.67
C SER A 239 -11.75 6.16 14.02
N VAL A 240 -11.00 5.55 13.08
CA VAL A 240 -9.57 5.26 13.27
C VAL A 240 -8.80 6.54 13.59
N ALA A 241 -9.05 7.65 12.88
CA ALA A 241 -8.39 8.92 13.14
C ALA A 241 -8.77 9.52 14.52
N SER A 242 -10.01 9.30 14.99
CA SER A 242 -10.44 9.71 16.34
C SER A 242 -9.67 8.93 17.42
N ASP A 243 -9.56 7.62 17.27
CA ASP A 243 -8.85 6.77 18.23
C ASP A 243 -7.37 7.13 18.30
N TYR A 244 -6.76 7.39 17.14
CA TYR A 244 -5.39 7.89 17.06
C TYR A 244 -5.23 9.23 17.75
N ALA A 245 -6.07 10.22 17.43
CA ALA A 245 -5.98 11.56 18.01
C ALA A 245 -6.17 11.54 19.52
N SER A 246 -7.15 10.80 20.03
CA SER A 246 -7.41 10.65 21.44
C SER A 246 -6.17 10.13 22.19
N TYR A 247 -5.60 9.04 21.69
CA TYR A 247 -4.41 8.44 22.31
C TYR A 247 -3.18 9.35 22.19
N MET A 248 -2.91 9.87 20.99
CA MET A 248 -1.71 10.69 20.73
C MET A 248 -1.74 11.99 21.52
N ASN A 249 -2.91 12.63 21.65
CA ASN A 249 -3.08 13.83 22.47
C ASN A 249 -2.85 13.54 23.98
N GLY A 250 -3.22 12.36 24.45
CA GLY A 250 -2.87 11.90 25.80
C GLY A 250 -1.37 11.68 25.99
N LEU A 251 -0.75 10.98 25.03
CA LEU A 251 0.69 10.67 25.03
C LEU A 251 1.53 11.95 24.92
N SER A 252 1.08 12.94 24.15
CA SER A 252 1.83 14.18 23.93
C SER A 252 2.18 14.90 25.25
N ARG A 253 1.27 14.91 26.21
CA ARG A 253 1.53 15.52 27.53
C ARG A 253 2.68 14.84 28.29
N LYS A 254 2.77 13.52 28.19
CA LYS A 254 3.86 12.75 28.82
C LYS A 254 5.21 13.01 28.16
N LEU A 255 5.21 13.19 26.84
CA LEU A 255 6.43 13.39 26.06
C LEU A 255 6.94 14.85 26.15
N THR A 256 6.04 15.83 26.07
CA THR A 256 6.44 17.25 26.23
C THR A 256 6.98 17.54 27.63
N ALA A 257 6.44 16.88 28.67
CA ALA A 257 7.00 16.94 30.02
C ALA A 257 8.41 16.36 30.14
N ARG A 258 8.91 15.66 29.11
CA ARG A 258 10.27 15.07 29.00
C ARG A 258 11.12 15.76 27.95
N ASN A 259 10.87 17.03 27.73
CA ASN A 259 11.62 17.85 26.75
C ASN A 259 11.59 17.27 25.32
N CYS A 260 10.43 16.70 24.89
CA CYS A 260 10.26 16.22 23.54
C CYS A 260 9.48 17.20 22.68
N GLU A 261 9.94 17.45 21.47
CA GLU A 261 9.17 18.07 20.38
C GLU A 261 8.56 17.00 19.48
N LEU A 262 7.25 17.14 19.23
CA LEU A 262 6.47 16.08 18.62
C LEU A 262 6.07 16.39 17.19
N PHE A 263 6.27 15.42 16.31
CA PHE A 263 5.92 15.50 14.91
C PHE A 263 5.06 14.31 14.53
N TYR A 264 4.02 14.55 13.75
CA TYR A 264 3.26 13.48 13.13
C TYR A 264 3.42 13.52 11.62
N MET A 265 4.12 12.56 11.08
CA MET A 265 4.30 12.39 9.66
C MET A 265 3.08 11.67 9.08
N SER A 266 2.40 12.27 8.10
CA SER A 266 1.22 11.69 7.46
C SER A 266 1.46 10.24 7.02
N VAL A 267 0.43 9.41 7.06
CA VAL A 267 0.48 8.09 6.42
C VAL A 267 0.77 8.28 4.94
N ASN A 268 1.89 7.74 4.51
CA ASN A 268 2.37 7.85 3.14
C ASN A 268 1.48 7.07 2.15
N PRO A 269 1.43 7.46 0.85
CA PRO A 269 0.57 6.82 -0.14
C PRO A 269 0.90 5.33 -0.32
N CYS A 270 -0.08 4.56 -0.79
CA CYS A 270 0.09 3.17 -1.25
C CYS A 270 -0.04 3.12 -2.78
N ASN A 271 0.64 2.19 -3.43
CA ASN A 271 0.38 1.90 -4.84
C ASN A 271 -0.84 0.97 -4.94
N THR A 272 -2.00 1.57 -5.15
CA THR A 272 -3.28 0.84 -5.21
C THR A 272 -3.47 0.03 -6.50
N ALA A 273 -2.61 0.20 -7.50
CA ALA A 273 -2.57 -0.67 -8.68
C ALA A 273 -2.04 -2.08 -8.34
N MET A 274 -1.23 -2.19 -7.29
CA MET A 274 -0.91 -3.48 -6.70
C MET A 274 -2.12 -3.95 -5.87
N LYS A 275 -2.25 -5.25 -5.59
CA LYS A 275 -3.36 -5.81 -4.80
C LYS A 275 -3.34 -5.32 -3.33
N SER A 276 -3.27 -4.01 -3.15
CA SER A 276 -3.29 -3.39 -1.83
C SER A 276 -4.67 -3.56 -1.19
N THR A 277 -4.67 -3.90 0.08
CA THR A 277 -5.88 -3.95 0.92
C THR A 277 -6.26 -2.58 1.47
N ARG A 278 -5.64 -1.51 1.00
CA ARG A 278 -5.87 -0.13 1.44
C ARG A 278 -6.39 0.70 0.28
N LYS A 279 -7.29 1.63 0.58
CA LYS A 279 -7.80 2.58 -0.40
C LYS A 279 -7.13 3.94 -0.23
N GLU A 280 -6.75 4.55 -1.32
CA GLU A 280 -6.11 5.86 -1.34
C GLU A 280 -6.99 6.95 -0.70
N SER A 281 -8.30 6.90 -0.96
CA SER A 281 -9.28 7.83 -0.36
C SER A 281 -9.34 7.74 1.17
N GLU A 282 -9.16 6.55 1.72
CA GLU A 282 -9.16 6.32 3.17
C GLU A 282 -7.87 6.82 3.81
N ILE A 283 -6.71 6.62 3.15
CA ILE A 283 -5.44 7.19 3.62
C ILE A 283 -5.53 8.72 3.66
N ARG A 284 -6.06 9.34 2.61
CA ARG A 284 -6.27 10.81 2.59
C ARG A 284 -7.27 11.26 3.65
N GLY A 285 -8.38 10.55 3.77
CA GLY A 285 -9.40 10.82 4.77
C GLY A 285 -8.84 10.76 6.19
N PHE A 286 -8.14 9.68 6.52
CA PHE A 286 -7.43 9.51 7.79
C PHE A 286 -6.45 10.64 8.06
N ASN A 287 -5.55 10.94 7.12
CA ASN A 287 -4.57 12.01 7.25
C ASN A 287 -5.23 13.38 7.55
N ASN A 288 -6.29 13.71 6.80
CA ASN A 288 -7.01 14.98 6.99
C ASN A 288 -7.69 15.05 8.37
N ARG A 289 -8.36 13.97 8.78
CA ARG A 289 -9.06 13.91 10.06
C ARG A 289 -8.10 13.90 11.25
N LEU A 290 -7.03 13.12 11.17
CA LEU A 290 -6.02 13.08 12.22
C LEU A 290 -5.36 14.43 12.41
N ARG A 291 -4.93 15.09 11.31
CA ARG A 291 -4.34 16.43 11.37
C ARG A 291 -5.24 17.45 12.04
N GLN A 292 -6.55 17.38 11.80
CA GLN A 292 -7.54 18.31 12.41
C GLN A 292 -7.76 18.07 13.90
N ARG A 293 -7.51 16.84 14.39
CA ARG A 293 -7.81 16.41 15.76
C ARG A 293 -6.59 16.33 16.68
N LEU A 294 -5.39 16.31 16.12
CA LEU A 294 -4.17 16.43 16.92
C LEU A 294 -4.11 17.81 17.57
N ASN A 295 -3.71 17.83 18.84
CA ASN A 295 -3.54 19.09 19.58
C ASN A 295 -2.30 19.87 19.13
N GLY A 296 -2.12 21.08 19.65
CA GLY A 296 -1.03 21.99 19.29
C GLY A 296 0.38 21.52 19.67
N ASN A 297 0.52 20.40 20.38
CA ASN A 297 1.82 19.82 20.71
C ASN A 297 2.45 19.11 19.50
N PHE A 298 1.67 18.81 18.45
CA PHE A 298 2.16 18.15 17.25
C PHE A 298 2.37 19.11 16.10
N THR A 299 3.56 19.05 15.51
CA THR A 299 3.82 19.63 14.19
C THR A 299 3.54 18.57 13.12
N TRP A 300 2.72 18.92 12.12
CA TRP A 300 2.36 18.00 11.02
C TRP A 300 3.38 18.00 9.91
N ILE A 301 3.96 16.84 9.59
CA ILE A 301 4.84 16.63 8.43
C ILE A 301 4.02 16.02 7.28
N ASN A 302 3.78 16.78 6.22
CA ASN A 302 2.96 16.35 5.09
C ASN A 302 3.76 15.54 4.06
N SER A 303 4.30 14.41 4.46
CA SER A 303 5.09 13.51 3.59
C SER A 303 4.24 12.86 2.49
N TYR A 304 2.93 12.65 2.75
CA TYR A 304 1.99 12.17 1.73
C TYR A 304 1.99 13.09 0.50
N SER A 305 1.67 14.36 0.69
CA SER A 305 1.63 15.31 -0.43
C SER A 305 3.00 15.54 -1.07
N TYR A 306 4.07 15.46 -0.29
CA TYR A 306 5.43 15.50 -0.81
C TYR A 306 5.70 14.37 -1.79
N LEU A 307 5.41 13.12 -1.40
CA LEU A 307 5.61 11.94 -2.25
C LEU A 307 4.70 11.96 -3.49
N MET A 308 3.45 12.44 -3.35
CA MET A 308 2.55 12.60 -4.49
C MET A 308 3.07 13.59 -5.54
N ARG A 309 3.81 14.63 -5.13
CA ARG A 309 4.41 15.60 -6.05
C ARG A 309 5.71 15.10 -6.69
N CYS A 310 6.61 14.51 -5.90
CA CYS A 310 7.93 14.15 -6.40
C CYS A 310 8.04 12.70 -6.92
N GLY A 311 7.00 11.91 -6.71
CA GLY A 311 6.97 10.49 -7.08
C GLY A 311 7.58 9.58 -6.02
N TYR A 312 7.18 8.31 -6.06
CA TYR A 312 7.67 7.24 -5.20
C TYR A 312 7.55 5.89 -5.91
N THR A 313 8.20 4.88 -5.38
CA THR A 313 8.01 3.50 -5.84
C THR A 313 7.88 2.55 -4.65
N THR A 314 6.93 1.62 -4.77
CA THR A 314 6.71 0.55 -3.78
C THR A 314 7.49 -0.73 -4.12
N ARG A 315 8.31 -0.70 -5.17
CA ARG A 315 9.23 -1.80 -5.48
C ARG A 315 10.31 -1.89 -4.41
N CYS A 316 10.13 -2.84 -3.52
CA CYS A 316 11.04 -3.07 -2.38
C CYS A 316 12.24 -3.92 -2.83
N GLU A 317 13.46 -3.51 -2.50
CA GLU A 317 14.71 -4.24 -2.80
C GLU A 317 15.17 -5.14 -1.65
N PHE A 318 14.48 -5.15 -0.50
CA PHE A 318 14.84 -6.02 0.62
C PHE A 318 14.57 -7.48 0.29
N ARG A 319 15.50 -8.35 0.67
CA ARG A 319 15.40 -9.80 0.42
C ARG A 319 14.11 -10.37 1.03
N GLY A 320 13.36 -11.14 0.25
CA GLY A 320 12.12 -11.78 0.69
C GLY A 320 10.87 -10.89 0.55
N TYR A 321 11.02 -9.66 0.06
CA TYR A 321 9.89 -8.77 -0.23
C TYR A 321 9.64 -8.69 -1.73
N THR A 322 8.37 -8.72 -2.09
CA THR A 322 7.88 -8.41 -3.44
C THR A 322 7.23 -7.05 -3.43
N ASP A 323 6.92 -6.48 -4.60
CA ASP A 323 6.13 -5.25 -4.66
C ASP A 323 4.70 -5.53 -4.17
N ASP A 324 4.41 -5.09 -2.97
CA ASP A 324 3.11 -5.25 -2.29
C ASP A 324 2.25 -3.97 -2.33
N GLY A 325 2.76 -2.93 -2.97
CA GLY A 325 2.11 -1.63 -3.05
C GLY A 325 2.17 -0.81 -1.76
N VAL A 326 2.82 -1.30 -0.70
CA VAL A 326 2.86 -0.68 0.64
C VAL A 326 4.26 -0.27 1.05
N HIS A 327 5.23 -1.17 0.91
CA HIS A 327 6.62 -0.92 1.26
C HIS A 327 7.37 -0.28 0.08
N TYR A 328 8.30 0.61 0.40
CA TYR A 328 8.99 1.42 -0.62
C TYR A 328 10.35 0.86 -0.99
N SER A 329 10.88 1.33 -2.13
CA SER A 329 12.28 1.17 -2.46
C SER A 329 13.17 1.94 -1.46
N MET A 330 14.43 1.50 -1.31
CA MET A 330 15.43 2.20 -0.49
C MET A 330 15.56 3.67 -0.90
N ARG A 331 15.47 3.94 -2.20
CA ARG A 331 15.51 5.28 -2.78
C ARG A 331 14.37 6.16 -2.29
N THR A 332 13.17 5.63 -2.21
CA THR A 332 12.00 6.33 -1.66
C THR A 332 12.13 6.53 -0.15
N TYR A 333 12.65 5.55 0.59
CA TYR A 333 12.93 5.71 2.03
C TYR A 333 13.95 6.80 2.32
N LYS A 334 15.04 6.90 1.55
CA LYS A 334 16.01 8.00 1.66
C LYS A 334 15.33 9.37 1.48
N ARG A 335 14.44 9.48 0.50
CA ARG A 335 13.67 10.69 0.23
C ARG A 335 12.75 11.06 1.40
N ILE A 336 12.05 10.06 1.99
CA ILE A 336 11.20 10.26 3.16
C ILE A 336 12.03 10.77 4.34
N TYR A 337 13.17 10.14 4.61
CA TYR A 337 14.09 10.56 5.66
C TYR A 337 14.56 12.00 5.47
N ALA A 338 15.12 12.31 4.32
CA ALA A 338 15.62 13.65 4.04
C ALA A 338 14.53 14.73 4.14
N TYR A 339 13.32 14.42 3.68
CA TYR A 339 12.19 15.32 3.83
C TYR A 339 11.81 15.51 5.29
N ALA A 340 11.71 14.44 6.08
CA ALA A 340 11.40 14.52 7.51
C ALA A 340 12.44 15.37 8.27
N ILE A 341 13.73 15.12 8.04
CA ILE A 341 14.83 15.90 8.67
C ILE A 341 14.74 17.38 8.29
N LYS A 342 14.43 17.69 7.03
CA LYS A 342 14.25 19.08 6.60
C LYS A 342 13.07 19.78 7.31
N GLN A 343 12.03 19.05 7.69
CA GLN A 343 10.83 19.63 8.32
C GLN A 343 11.01 19.91 9.83
N ILE A 344 11.99 19.31 10.46
CA ILE A 344 12.27 19.47 11.91
C ILE A 344 13.42 20.43 12.22
N ARG A 345 14.05 20.98 11.19
CA ARG A 345 15.11 22.00 11.30
C ARG A 345 14.61 23.29 11.90
#